data_0f87c12388c190a239ec1847f02c5362
#
_entry.id   0f87c12388c190a239ec1847f02c5362
#
_cell.length_a   1.000
_cell.length_b   1.000
_cell.length_c   1.000
_cell.angle_alpha   90.00
_cell.angle_beta   90.00
_cell.angle_gamma   90.00
#
_symmetry.space_group_name_H-M   'P 1'
#
loop_
_entity.id
_entity.type
_entity.pdbx_description
1 polymer ?
#
loop_
_entity_poly.entity_id
_entity_poly.type
_entity_poly.pdbx_seq_one_letter_code
_entity_poly.pdbx_strand_id
1 'polypeptide(L)'
;MDTVPAQASRPGERSPARRAAAWFAVTLAGSALLGVLAGLIWGAAAPRALLREVGGGTAQLVNAETTAFITADAWFCAIAVAAGLLTGLVGYRFASARRDDAAGPASAAGLILGAVAGAFLMLWVGEQIGMSGYDQHLAASPKGTLFLAPLALGAKTALVFWPMVTAIIILVTEWSTRRAGDTGPEAPAATD
;
A
#
# COMPACT_ATOMS: atom_id res chain seq x y z
N MET A 1 -12.02 40.01 40.45
CA MET A 1 -11.97 39.97 38.96
C MET A 1 -10.58 39.52 38.59
N ASP A 2 -10.34 38.21 38.61
CA ASP A 2 -9.03 37.63 38.31
C ASP A 2 -8.87 37.53 36.79
N THR A 3 -7.99 38.35 36.26
CA THR A 3 -7.59 38.28 34.83
C THR A 3 -6.69 37.06 34.65
N VAL A 4 -7.22 36.02 34.00
CA VAL A 4 -6.44 34.86 33.53
C VAL A 4 -5.38 35.39 32.56
N PRO A 5 -4.07 35.18 32.81
CA PRO A 5 -3.05 35.65 31.89
C PRO A 5 -3.17 34.88 30.59
N ALA A 6 -3.28 35.60 29.49
CA ALA A 6 -3.21 35.03 28.15
C ALA A 6 -1.89 34.25 28.00
N GLN A 7 -1.97 32.95 27.79
CA GLN A 7 -0.81 32.11 27.48
C GLN A 7 -0.18 32.61 26.17
N ALA A 8 0.92 33.31 26.29
CA ALA A 8 1.74 33.72 25.15
C ALA A 8 2.30 32.47 24.49
N SER A 9 1.89 32.22 23.26
CA SER A 9 2.39 31.13 22.42
C SER A 9 3.92 31.24 22.31
N ARG A 10 4.66 30.22 22.75
CA ARG A 10 6.12 30.18 22.66
C ARG A 10 6.55 30.25 21.19
N PRO A 11 7.43 31.19 20.80
CA PRO A 11 7.94 31.27 19.43
C PRO A 11 8.77 30.00 19.15
N GLY A 12 8.29 29.16 18.22
CA GLY A 12 9.00 27.94 17.80
C GLY A 12 8.17 26.64 17.84
N GLU A 13 7.03 26.59 18.53
CA GLU A 13 6.16 25.40 18.47
C GLU A 13 5.41 25.37 17.12
N ARG A 14 5.78 24.37 16.30
CA ARG A 14 5.01 24.10 15.07
C ARG A 14 3.57 23.82 15.47
N SER A 15 2.61 24.50 14.87
CA SER A 15 1.19 24.29 15.13
C SER A 15 0.82 22.80 14.99
N PRO A 16 -0.10 22.25 15.82
CA PRO A 16 -0.49 20.85 15.74
C PRO A 16 -0.96 20.44 14.34
N ALA A 17 -1.60 21.36 13.60
CA ALA A 17 -2.00 21.13 12.22
C ALA A 17 -0.79 20.90 11.27
N ARG A 18 0.31 21.63 11.43
CA ARG A 18 1.52 21.43 10.62
C ARG A 18 2.21 20.11 10.92
N ARG A 19 2.17 19.65 12.17
CA ARG A 19 2.69 18.34 12.56
C ARG A 19 1.83 17.22 11.95
N ALA A 20 0.50 17.29 12.09
CA ALA A 20 -0.42 16.33 11.49
C ALA A 20 -0.25 16.24 9.97
N ALA A 21 -0.16 17.37 9.27
CA ALA A 21 0.09 17.41 7.83
C ALA A 21 1.44 16.79 7.44
N ALA A 22 2.50 17.04 8.21
CA ALA A 22 3.80 16.44 7.97
C ALA A 22 3.77 14.91 8.12
N TRP A 23 3.09 14.38 9.15
CA TRP A 23 2.93 12.94 9.35
C TRP A 23 2.11 12.29 8.25
N PHE A 24 1.01 12.92 7.87
CA PHE A 24 0.21 12.47 6.73
C PHE A 24 1.06 12.37 5.46
N ALA A 25 1.85 13.41 5.16
CA ALA A 25 2.71 13.43 3.98
C ALA A 25 3.81 12.36 4.03
N VAL A 26 4.44 12.14 5.18
CA VAL A 26 5.49 11.11 5.35
C VAL A 26 4.92 9.71 5.18
N THR A 27 3.76 9.40 5.79
CA THR A 27 3.13 8.09 5.66
C THR A 27 2.65 7.84 4.24
N LEU A 28 2.08 8.85 3.58
CA LEU A 28 1.67 8.78 2.19
C LEU A 28 2.88 8.52 1.27
N ALA A 29 3.95 9.30 1.41
CA ALA A 29 5.16 9.17 0.60
C ALA A 29 5.86 7.80 0.82
N GLY A 30 5.93 7.33 2.05
CA GLY A 30 6.47 6.01 2.38
C GLY A 30 5.68 4.87 1.73
N SER A 31 4.35 4.94 1.77
CA SER A 31 3.48 3.96 1.11
C SER A 31 3.60 4.04 -0.42
N ALA A 32 3.72 5.22 -0.99
CA ALA A 32 3.93 5.41 -2.42
C ALA A 32 5.26 4.79 -2.88
N LEU A 33 6.34 5.02 -2.15
CA LEU A 33 7.65 4.42 -2.43
C LEU A 33 7.58 2.89 -2.35
N LEU A 34 6.93 2.36 -1.31
CA LEU A 34 6.69 0.91 -1.18
C LEU A 34 5.88 0.38 -2.35
N GLY A 35 4.90 1.14 -2.87
CA GLY A 35 4.11 0.79 -4.04
C GLY A 35 4.96 0.64 -5.31
N VAL A 36 5.89 1.56 -5.53
CA VAL A 36 6.85 1.47 -6.64
C VAL A 36 7.70 0.20 -6.51
N LEU A 37 8.27 -0.06 -5.33
CA LEU A 37 9.09 -1.26 -5.08
C LEU A 37 8.28 -2.55 -5.26
N ALA A 38 7.05 -2.59 -4.75
CA ALA A 38 6.14 -3.72 -4.91
C ALA A 38 5.77 -3.96 -6.38
N GLY A 39 5.58 -2.89 -7.16
CA GLY A 39 5.33 -2.97 -8.60
C GLY A 39 6.52 -3.51 -9.38
N LEU A 40 7.75 -3.11 -9.01
CA LEU A 40 8.97 -3.68 -9.60
C LEU A 40 9.09 -5.18 -9.31
N ILE A 41 8.81 -5.59 -8.07
CA ILE A 41 8.84 -7.01 -7.66
C ILE A 41 7.77 -7.79 -8.42
N TRP A 42 6.54 -7.29 -8.51
CA TRP A 42 5.48 -7.93 -9.25
C TRP A 42 5.82 -8.05 -10.74
N GLY A 43 6.31 -6.97 -11.34
CA GLY A 43 6.75 -6.96 -12.76
C GLY A 43 7.84 -7.96 -13.07
N ALA A 44 8.74 -8.23 -12.11
CA ALA A 44 9.84 -9.17 -12.26
C ALA A 44 9.46 -10.63 -11.92
N ALA A 45 8.59 -10.85 -10.93
CA ALA A 45 8.28 -12.18 -10.39
C ALA A 45 7.04 -12.83 -11.02
N ALA A 46 6.08 -12.03 -11.52
CA ALA A 46 4.83 -12.56 -12.06
C ALA A 46 5.07 -13.33 -13.37
N PRO A 47 4.53 -14.55 -13.51
CA PRO A 47 4.61 -15.30 -14.75
C PRO A 47 3.77 -14.62 -15.83
N ARG A 48 4.26 -14.71 -17.08
CA ARG A 48 3.59 -14.14 -18.26
C ARG A 48 3.22 -15.23 -19.23
N ALA A 49 2.06 -15.09 -19.88
CA ALA A 49 1.63 -16.01 -20.92
C ALA A 49 2.52 -15.87 -22.16
N LEU A 50 2.70 -16.98 -22.86
CA LEU A 50 3.42 -17.00 -24.13
C LEU A 50 2.45 -16.73 -25.28
N LEU A 51 2.78 -15.75 -26.12
CA LEU A 51 2.05 -15.35 -27.30
C LEU A 51 2.83 -15.72 -28.55
N ARG A 52 2.11 -15.95 -29.65
CA ARG A 52 2.66 -16.16 -30.99
C ARG A 52 2.06 -15.13 -31.94
N GLU A 53 2.90 -14.47 -32.70
CA GLU A 53 2.47 -13.59 -33.78
C GLU A 53 1.85 -14.44 -34.91
N VAL A 54 0.63 -14.08 -35.35
CA VAL A 54 -0.13 -14.85 -36.35
C VAL A 54 -0.31 -14.12 -37.67
N GLY A 55 0.19 -12.90 -37.79
CA GLY A 55 0.14 -12.05 -38.97
C GLY A 55 -0.60 -10.73 -38.71
N GLY A 56 -0.15 -9.68 -39.40
CA GLY A 56 -0.77 -8.37 -39.37
C GLY A 56 -0.68 -7.64 -38.03
N GLY A 57 0.36 -7.88 -37.22
CA GLY A 57 0.51 -7.27 -35.91
C GLY A 57 -0.50 -7.80 -34.88
N THR A 58 -0.96 -9.03 -35.05
CA THR A 58 -1.86 -9.70 -34.09
C THR A 58 -1.15 -10.89 -33.41
N ALA A 59 -1.49 -11.11 -32.14
CA ALA A 59 -0.93 -12.18 -31.35
C ALA A 59 -2.02 -13.09 -30.77
N GLN A 60 -1.71 -14.39 -30.71
CA GLN A 60 -2.58 -15.39 -30.08
C GLN A 60 -1.83 -16.13 -28.97
N LEU A 61 -2.56 -16.57 -27.95
CA LEU A 61 -2.03 -17.43 -26.89
C LEU A 61 -1.56 -18.75 -27.50
N VAL A 62 -0.33 -19.14 -27.13
CA VAL A 62 0.22 -20.45 -27.52
C VAL A 62 -0.52 -21.58 -26.81
N ASN A 63 -0.90 -21.35 -25.55
CA ASN A 63 -1.71 -22.28 -24.76
C ASN A 63 -2.93 -21.53 -24.21
N ALA A 64 -4.12 -21.86 -24.69
CA ALA A 64 -5.38 -21.26 -24.24
C ALA A 64 -5.73 -21.61 -22.79
N GLU A 65 -5.19 -22.73 -22.26
CA GLU A 65 -5.41 -23.19 -20.88
C GLU A 65 -4.33 -22.69 -19.92
N THR A 66 -3.58 -21.65 -20.29
CA THR A 66 -2.51 -21.13 -19.43
C THR A 66 -3.06 -20.55 -18.12
N THR A 67 -2.46 -20.95 -17.00
CA THR A 67 -2.75 -20.40 -15.68
C THR A 67 -1.96 -19.12 -15.37
N ALA A 68 -1.13 -18.65 -16.32
CA ALA A 68 -0.21 -17.53 -16.10
C ALA A 68 -0.92 -16.27 -15.61
N PHE A 69 -2.11 -15.95 -16.15
CA PHE A 69 -2.88 -14.77 -15.75
C PHE A 69 -3.36 -14.87 -14.29
N ILE A 70 -3.94 -16.01 -13.90
CA ILE A 70 -4.41 -16.25 -12.53
C ILE A 70 -3.23 -16.23 -11.56
N THR A 71 -2.11 -16.82 -11.96
CA THR A 71 -0.90 -16.84 -11.13
C THR A 71 -0.30 -15.44 -11.00
N ALA A 72 -0.34 -14.61 -12.04
CA ALA A 72 0.09 -13.20 -11.96
C ALA A 72 -0.77 -12.39 -10.98
N ASP A 73 -2.10 -12.61 -11.01
CA ASP A 73 -3.03 -11.99 -10.05
C ASP A 73 -2.76 -12.46 -8.60
N ALA A 74 -2.48 -13.76 -8.41
CA ALA A 74 -2.12 -14.32 -7.11
C ALA A 74 -0.82 -13.71 -6.56
N TRP A 75 0.20 -13.51 -7.39
CA TRP A 75 1.42 -12.80 -7.02
C TRP A 75 1.13 -11.36 -6.60
N PHE A 76 0.27 -10.66 -7.34
CA PHE A 76 -0.16 -9.31 -6.95
C PHE A 76 -0.80 -9.31 -5.57
N CYS A 77 -1.77 -10.20 -5.33
CA CYS A 77 -2.44 -10.32 -4.03
C CYS A 77 -1.45 -10.62 -2.90
N ALA A 78 -0.52 -11.56 -3.08
CA ALA A 78 0.47 -11.92 -2.07
C ALA A 78 1.38 -10.72 -1.70
N ILE A 79 1.87 -9.99 -2.70
CA ILE A 79 2.70 -8.81 -2.50
C ILE A 79 1.88 -7.69 -1.84
N ALA A 80 0.63 -7.47 -2.27
CA ALA A 80 -0.27 -6.47 -1.68
C ALA A 80 -0.58 -6.75 -0.21
N VAL A 81 -0.79 -8.01 0.17
CA VAL A 81 -0.96 -8.43 1.57
C VAL A 81 0.31 -8.18 2.38
N ALA A 82 1.47 -8.59 1.87
CA ALA A 82 2.75 -8.35 2.54
C ALA A 82 3.03 -6.85 2.73
N ALA A 83 2.78 -6.04 1.71
CA ALA A 83 2.90 -4.59 1.78
C ALA A 83 1.91 -3.97 2.77
N GLY A 84 0.67 -4.47 2.82
CA GLY A 84 -0.35 -4.05 3.78
C GLY A 84 0.02 -4.36 5.23
N LEU A 85 0.57 -5.55 5.49
CA LEU A 85 1.12 -5.94 6.80
C LEU A 85 2.27 -5.02 7.21
N LEU A 86 3.22 -4.79 6.29
CA LEU A 86 4.37 -3.92 6.55
C LEU A 86 3.92 -2.49 6.84
N THR A 87 3.05 -1.93 6.00
CA THR A 87 2.52 -0.57 6.16
C THR A 87 1.75 -0.44 7.48
N GLY A 88 0.88 -1.39 7.81
CA GLY A 88 0.10 -1.39 9.03
C GLY A 88 0.97 -1.50 10.28
N LEU A 89 1.85 -2.51 10.37
CA LEU A 89 2.68 -2.75 11.54
C LEU A 89 3.74 -1.68 11.75
N VAL A 90 4.50 -1.36 10.70
CA VAL A 90 5.59 -0.38 10.78
C VAL A 90 5.02 1.02 10.95
N GLY A 91 4.05 1.39 10.12
CA GLY A 91 3.42 2.71 10.16
C GLY A 91 2.74 2.98 11.50
N TYR A 92 1.98 2.01 12.03
CA TYR A 92 1.35 2.13 13.35
C TYR A 92 2.39 2.27 14.47
N ARG A 93 3.46 1.46 14.46
CA ARG A 93 4.53 1.57 15.47
C ARG A 93 5.21 2.92 15.46
N PHE A 94 5.49 3.48 14.28
CA PHE A 94 6.07 4.81 14.19
C PHE A 94 5.12 5.91 14.65
N ALA A 95 3.81 5.79 14.36
CA ALA A 95 2.80 6.73 14.82
C ALA A 95 2.64 6.68 16.34
N SER A 96 2.56 5.48 16.93
CA SER A 96 2.36 5.25 18.37
C SER A 96 3.57 5.64 19.22
N ALA A 97 4.80 5.47 18.70
CA ALA A 97 6.03 5.79 19.45
C ALA A 97 6.16 7.28 19.79
N ARG A 98 5.38 8.14 19.18
CA ARG A 98 5.49 9.60 19.31
C ARG A 98 4.40 10.27 20.13
N ARG A 99 3.50 9.51 20.75
CA ARG A 99 2.49 9.93 21.74
C ARG A 99 1.86 11.34 21.53
N ASP A 100 1.70 11.76 20.30
CA ASP A 100 1.09 13.05 19.95
C ASP A 100 -0.39 12.79 19.66
N ASP A 101 -1.29 13.07 20.59
CA ASP A 101 -2.74 12.79 20.50
C ASP A 101 -3.39 13.38 19.24
N ALA A 102 -2.83 14.50 18.74
CA ALA A 102 -3.31 15.15 17.51
C ALA A 102 -2.82 14.47 16.22
N ALA A 103 -1.75 13.68 16.27
CA ALA A 103 -1.15 13.05 15.09
C ALA A 103 -1.76 11.67 14.77
N GLY A 104 -2.38 11.00 15.75
CA GLY A 104 -2.91 9.64 15.61
C GLY A 104 -3.91 9.48 14.46
N PRO A 105 -5.03 10.22 14.41
CA PRO A 105 -6.03 10.10 13.35
C PRO A 105 -5.48 10.49 11.96
N ALA A 106 -4.63 11.52 11.90
CA ALA A 106 -4.02 11.96 10.65
C ALA A 106 -3.02 10.93 10.10
N SER A 107 -2.27 10.27 10.97
CA SER A 107 -1.35 9.19 10.58
C SER A 107 -2.10 7.97 10.07
N ALA A 108 -3.18 7.56 10.73
CA ALA A 108 -4.02 6.44 10.30
C ALA A 108 -4.66 6.72 8.93
N ALA A 109 -5.20 7.92 8.73
CA ALA A 109 -5.73 8.34 7.44
C ALA A 109 -4.63 8.35 6.34
N GLY A 110 -3.45 8.86 6.67
CA GLY A 110 -2.28 8.85 5.78
C GLY A 110 -1.84 7.45 5.39
N LEU A 111 -1.84 6.49 6.32
CA LEU A 111 -1.51 5.09 6.05
C LEU A 111 -2.53 4.43 5.13
N ILE A 112 -3.83 4.62 5.38
CA ILE A 112 -4.89 4.02 4.56
C ILE A 112 -4.90 4.62 3.15
N LEU A 113 -4.87 5.95 3.03
CA LEU A 113 -4.82 6.61 1.72
C LEU A 113 -3.51 6.32 1.00
N GLY A 114 -2.40 6.23 1.76
CA GLY A 114 -1.11 5.80 1.25
C GLY A 114 -1.14 4.36 0.72
N ALA A 115 -1.82 3.44 1.41
CA ALA A 115 -1.98 2.07 0.95
C ALA A 115 -2.80 1.98 -0.35
N VAL A 116 -3.85 2.80 -0.49
CA VAL A 116 -4.60 2.93 -1.75
C VAL A 116 -3.69 3.43 -2.86
N ALA A 117 -3.00 4.55 -2.64
CA ALA A 117 -2.06 5.11 -3.62
C ALA A 117 -0.93 4.12 -3.97
N GLY A 118 -0.40 3.41 -2.96
CA GLY A 118 0.61 2.37 -3.12
C GLY A 118 0.14 1.21 -3.99
N ALA A 119 -1.09 0.73 -3.79
CA ALA A 119 -1.67 -0.33 -4.62
C ALA A 119 -1.83 0.09 -6.09
N PHE A 120 -2.26 1.33 -6.35
CA PHE A 120 -2.33 1.87 -7.71
C PHE A 120 -0.95 2.05 -8.34
N LEU A 121 0.03 2.52 -7.57
CA LEU A 121 1.41 2.64 -8.05
C LEU A 121 2.04 1.27 -8.34
N MET A 122 1.79 0.28 -7.49
CA MET A 122 2.20 -1.10 -7.72
C MET A 122 1.66 -1.63 -9.04
N LEU A 123 0.36 -1.45 -9.29
CA LEU A 123 -0.26 -1.84 -10.55
C LEU A 123 0.38 -1.12 -11.74
N TRP A 124 0.43 0.21 -11.68
CA TRP A 124 0.93 1.03 -12.78
C TRP A 124 2.38 0.70 -13.13
N VAL A 125 3.27 0.63 -12.12
CA VAL A 125 4.69 0.31 -12.33
C VAL A 125 4.87 -1.09 -12.90
N GLY A 126 4.15 -2.08 -12.37
CA GLY A 126 4.25 -3.46 -12.83
C GLY A 126 3.79 -3.63 -14.28
N GLU A 127 2.70 -2.97 -14.67
CA GLU A 127 2.20 -2.99 -16.05
C GLU A 127 3.17 -2.30 -17.01
N GLN A 128 3.79 -1.16 -16.62
CA GLN A 128 4.75 -0.46 -17.46
C GLN A 128 5.98 -1.31 -17.80
N ILE A 129 6.47 -2.12 -16.88
CA ILE A 129 7.61 -3.03 -17.12
C ILE A 129 7.27 -4.04 -18.23
N GLY A 130 6.00 -4.50 -18.29
CA GLY A 130 5.55 -5.48 -19.28
C GLY A 130 5.21 -4.90 -20.64
N MET A 131 4.83 -3.63 -20.69
CA MET A 131 4.34 -2.98 -21.91
C MET A 131 5.42 -2.24 -22.71
N SER A 132 6.59 -1.97 -22.10
CA SER A 132 7.63 -1.20 -22.78
C SER A 132 8.10 -1.91 -24.07
N GLY A 133 7.77 -1.31 -25.21
CA GLY A 133 8.16 -1.81 -26.53
C GLY A 133 7.29 -2.96 -27.10
N TYR A 134 6.24 -3.41 -26.40
CA TYR A 134 5.40 -4.52 -26.85
C TYR A 134 4.82 -4.29 -28.25
N ASP A 135 4.16 -3.16 -28.48
CA ASP A 135 3.53 -2.85 -29.80
C ASP A 135 4.55 -2.73 -30.92
N GLN A 136 5.73 -2.17 -30.65
CA GLN A 136 6.81 -2.05 -31.62
C GLN A 136 7.41 -3.42 -31.97
N HIS A 137 7.63 -4.27 -30.96
CA HIS A 137 8.11 -5.64 -31.18
C HIS A 137 7.08 -6.47 -31.93
N LEU A 138 5.79 -6.35 -31.60
CA LEU A 138 4.74 -7.06 -32.29
C LEU A 138 4.66 -6.67 -33.76
N ALA A 139 4.67 -5.36 -34.07
CA ALA A 139 4.61 -4.86 -35.44
C ALA A 139 5.83 -5.23 -36.32
N ALA A 140 7.00 -5.35 -35.68
CA ALA A 140 8.27 -5.68 -36.38
C ALA A 140 8.55 -7.18 -36.47
N SER A 141 7.77 -8.01 -35.77
CA SER A 141 8.06 -9.45 -35.69
C SER A 141 7.48 -10.22 -36.87
N PRO A 142 8.25 -11.17 -37.47
CA PRO A 142 7.72 -12.06 -38.48
C PRO A 142 6.70 -13.03 -37.92
N LYS A 143 5.77 -13.48 -38.77
CA LYS A 143 4.76 -14.48 -38.41
C LYS A 143 5.39 -15.73 -37.79
N GLY A 144 4.84 -16.14 -36.64
CA GLY A 144 5.34 -17.30 -35.90
C GLY A 144 6.28 -16.95 -34.74
N THR A 145 6.71 -15.70 -34.62
CA THR A 145 7.57 -15.26 -33.49
C THR A 145 6.85 -15.42 -32.15
N LEU A 146 7.58 -15.94 -31.16
CA LEU A 146 7.11 -16.13 -29.79
C LEU A 146 7.55 -14.97 -28.87
N PHE A 147 6.69 -14.46 -28.06
CA PHE A 147 7.00 -13.40 -27.08
C PHE A 147 6.07 -13.48 -25.86
N LEU A 148 6.48 -12.82 -24.78
CA LEU A 148 5.70 -12.81 -23.55
C LEU A 148 4.56 -11.78 -23.63
N ALA A 149 3.39 -12.14 -23.13
CA ALA A 149 2.27 -11.22 -22.99
C ALA A 149 2.63 -10.03 -22.08
N PRO A 150 2.09 -8.84 -22.34
CA PRO A 150 2.17 -7.74 -21.39
C PRO A 150 1.56 -8.16 -20.06
N LEU A 151 2.17 -7.71 -18.96
CA LEU A 151 1.63 -7.97 -17.64
C LEU A 151 0.41 -7.06 -17.43
N ALA A 152 -0.70 -7.66 -17.08
CA ALA A 152 -1.93 -6.94 -16.76
C ALA A 152 -2.62 -7.62 -15.57
N LEU A 153 -3.24 -6.83 -14.70
CA LEU A 153 -4.04 -7.34 -13.59
C LEU A 153 -5.45 -7.64 -14.08
N GLY A 154 -5.82 -8.92 -14.10
CA GLY A 154 -7.16 -9.38 -14.48
C GLY A 154 -8.20 -9.05 -13.41
N ALA A 155 -7.89 -9.35 -12.15
CA ALA A 155 -8.76 -9.11 -11.00
C ALA A 155 -8.49 -7.76 -10.35
N LYS A 156 -9.05 -6.66 -10.87
CA LYS A 156 -8.84 -5.30 -10.33
C LYS A 156 -9.29 -5.14 -8.86
N THR A 157 -10.17 -6.02 -8.37
CA THR A 157 -10.54 -6.10 -6.95
C THR A 157 -9.35 -6.42 -6.05
N ALA A 158 -8.26 -6.98 -6.57
CA ALA A 158 -7.02 -7.23 -5.84
C ALA A 158 -6.38 -5.96 -5.26
N LEU A 159 -6.65 -4.79 -5.84
CA LEU A 159 -6.21 -3.48 -5.33
C LEU A 159 -6.68 -3.20 -3.89
N VAL A 160 -7.78 -3.82 -3.47
CA VAL A 160 -8.36 -3.60 -2.14
C VAL A 160 -7.56 -4.33 -1.04
N PHE A 161 -6.78 -5.38 -1.37
CA PHE A 161 -6.08 -6.18 -0.36
C PHE A 161 -5.10 -5.36 0.48
N TRP A 162 -4.31 -4.51 -0.13
CA TRP A 162 -3.34 -3.68 0.59
C TRP A 162 -4.03 -2.73 1.60
N PRO A 163 -4.93 -1.81 1.21
CA PRO A 163 -5.58 -0.92 2.17
C PRO A 163 -6.44 -1.68 3.19
N MET A 164 -7.07 -2.78 2.82
CA MET A 164 -7.85 -3.62 3.72
C MET A 164 -6.97 -4.22 4.83
N VAL A 165 -5.85 -4.84 4.48
CA VAL A 165 -4.92 -5.42 5.46
C VAL A 165 -4.34 -4.32 6.35
N THR A 166 -3.96 -3.18 5.79
CA THR A 166 -3.47 -2.02 6.56
C THR A 166 -4.53 -1.57 7.58
N ALA A 167 -5.79 -1.42 7.16
CA ALA A 167 -6.89 -1.00 8.04
C ALA A 167 -7.16 -2.03 9.16
N ILE A 168 -7.13 -3.33 8.84
CA ILE A 168 -7.30 -4.41 9.83
C ILE A 168 -6.19 -4.35 10.88
N ILE A 169 -4.93 -4.18 10.47
CA ILE A 169 -3.80 -4.08 11.42
C ILE A 169 -3.96 -2.87 12.34
N ILE A 170 -4.32 -1.69 11.79
CA ILE A 170 -4.57 -0.50 12.60
C ILE A 170 -5.69 -0.76 13.60
N LEU A 171 -6.80 -1.35 13.17
CA LEU A 171 -7.95 -1.63 14.03
C LEU A 171 -7.59 -2.61 15.17
N VAL A 172 -6.90 -3.69 14.85
CA VAL A 172 -6.49 -4.71 15.84
C VAL A 172 -5.52 -4.12 16.86
N THR A 173 -4.56 -3.32 16.42
CA THR A 173 -3.58 -2.69 17.31
C THR A 173 -4.23 -1.63 18.19
N GLU A 174 -5.13 -0.80 17.69
CA GLU A 174 -5.92 0.15 18.47
C GLU A 174 -6.77 -0.55 19.54
N TRP A 175 -7.45 -1.62 19.13
CA TRP A 175 -8.30 -2.38 20.05
C TRP A 175 -7.49 -3.04 21.18
N SER A 176 -6.32 -3.61 20.87
CA SER A 176 -5.43 -4.23 21.85
C SER A 176 -4.91 -3.23 22.87
N THR A 177 -4.54 -2.03 22.44
CA THR A 177 -4.02 -0.97 23.33
C THR A 177 -5.09 -0.44 24.26
N ARG A 178 -6.33 -0.29 23.79
CA ARG A 178 -7.47 0.15 24.63
C ARG A 178 -7.78 -0.86 25.73
N ARG A 179 -7.82 -2.16 25.41
CA ARG A 179 -8.05 -3.22 26.40
C ARG A 179 -6.96 -3.29 27.47
N ALA A 180 -5.70 -3.11 27.09
CA ALA A 180 -4.59 -3.09 28.05
C ALA A 180 -4.66 -1.91 29.03
N GLY A 181 -5.27 -0.79 28.61
CA GLY A 181 -5.51 0.37 29.49
C GLY A 181 -6.63 0.17 30.50
N ASP A 182 -7.67 -0.62 30.15
CA ASP A 182 -8.82 -0.88 31.03
C ASP A 182 -8.54 -1.93 32.14
N THR A 183 -7.47 -2.71 32.02
CA THR A 183 -7.03 -3.71 33.01
C THR A 183 -5.99 -3.17 34.00
N GLY A 184 -5.89 -1.86 34.16
CA GLY A 184 -5.06 -1.22 35.18
C GLY A 184 -5.43 -1.71 36.59
N PRO A 185 -4.45 -1.82 37.52
CA PRO A 185 -4.72 -2.34 38.85
C PRO A 185 -5.80 -1.51 39.54
N GLU A 186 -6.89 -2.17 39.89
CA GLU A 186 -7.93 -1.63 40.77
C GLU A 186 -7.27 -1.16 42.06
N ALA A 187 -7.35 0.13 42.37
CA ALA A 187 -6.77 0.69 43.56
C ALA A 187 -7.33 -0.09 44.78
N PRO A 188 -6.51 -0.54 45.74
CA PRO A 188 -6.99 -1.25 46.90
C PRO A 188 -8.00 -0.35 47.63
N ALA A 189 -9.21 -0.89 47.88
CA ALA A 189 -10.24 -0.22 48.60
C ALA A 189 -9.66 0.24 49.94
N ALA A 190 -9.69 1.53 50.23
CA ALA A 190 -9.33 2.08 51.52
C ALA A 190 -10.27 1.44 52.56
N THR A 191 -9.72 0.56 53.39
CA THR A 191 -10.41 0.04 54.58
C THR A 191 -10.26 1.08 55.67
N ASP A 192 -11.39 1.75 56.01
CA ASP A 192 -11.55 2.59 57.20
C ASP A 192 -11.47 1.75 58.46
#